data_f948e4416c5ecd8888f81fd258fcd02d
#
_entry.id   f948e4416c5ecd8888f81fd258fcd02d
#
_cell.length_a   1.000
_cell.length_b   1.000
_cell.length_c   1.000
_cell.angle_alpha   90.00
_cell.angle_beta   90.00
_cell.angle_gamma   90.00
#
_symmetry.space_group_name_H-M   'P 1'
#
loop_
_entity.id
_entity.type
_entity.pdbx_description
1 polymer ?
#
loop_
_entity_poly.entity_id
_entity_poly.type
_entity_poly.pdbx_seq_one_letter_code
_entity_poly.pdbx_strand_id
1 'polypeptide(L)'
;MDLFDYDAELRLHTAHFFAAANVGPDDRVLDIGCGTGQTTREAARAAVDGSAVGVDISEVMLERARRISEDEGPSNIGFELADAQVNPFPPTSFDLCISRFGVMFFDDPVAAFTNIARALRPGGRLAWLVWQGHDRNEWASVFSDVLAATIPTPGRGPFSLADPVVTESMLATAGFVDIDFTEIDEPVYYGPDSGAAYDNLLRLTGFTAFLADLGPTEAEQARTRLREILADHQTDSGVYFESRAWIVTARRP
;
A
#
# COMPACT_ATOMS: atom_id res chain seq x y z
N MET A 1 -5.97 -20.15 -4.15
CA MET A 1 -5.85 -19.12 -5.20
C MET A 1 -4.65 -18.27 -4.85
N ASP A 2 -3.69 -18.14 -5.75
CA ASP A 2 -2.53 -17.29 -5.49
C ASP A 2 -2.95 -15.83 -5.58
N LEU A 3 -2.56 -15.04 -4.58
CA LEU A 3 -2.79 -13.61 -4.54
C LEU A 3 -1.76 -12.88 -5.41
N PHE A 4 -2.10 -11.66 -5.85
CA PHE A 4 -1.13 -10.76 -6.48
C PHE A 4 0.03 -10.48 -5.52
N ASP A 5 1.25 -10.45 -6.05
CA ASP A 5 2.47 -10.27 -5.25
C ASP A 5 2.85 -8.78 -5.13
N TYR A 6 2.13 -8.07 -4.23
CA TYR A 6 2.44 -6.67 -3.91
C TYR A 6 3.84 -6.49 -3.31
N ASP A 7 4.39 -7.51 -2.68
CA ASP A 7 5.71 -7.41 -2.04
C ASP A 7 6.83 -7.39 -3.08
N ALA A 8 6.68 -8.19 -4.14
CA ALA A 8 7.59 -8.15 -5.29
C ALA A 8 7.40 -6.86 -6.11
N GLU A 9 6.14 -6.44 -6.35
CA GLU A 9 5.83 -5.20 -7.08
C GLU A 9 6.52 -3.99 -6.47
N LEU A 10 6.44 -3.85 -5.15
CA LEU A 10 6.85 -2.66 -4.40
C LEU A 10 8.26 -2.76 -3.79
N ARG A 11 9.04 -3.76 -4.18
CA ARG A 11 10.34 -4.07 -3.56
C ARG A 11 11.32 -2.89 -3.54
N LEU A 12 11.32 -2.04 -4.58
CA LEU A 12 12.21 -0.88 -4.66
C LEU A 12 11.74 0.26 -3.76
N HIS A 13 10.44 0.44 -3.60
CA HIS A 13 9.85 1.44 -2.71
C HIS A 13 10.05 1.09 -1.23
N THR A 14 10.11 -0.19 -0.91
CA THR A 14 10.13 -0.70 0.48
C THR A 14 11.35 -0.21 1.26
N ALA A 15 12.53 -0.14 0.65
CA ALA A 15 13.74 0.34 1.31
C ALA A 15 13.64 1.81 1.74
N HIS A 16 13.13 2.67 0.86
CA HIS A 16 12.90 4.09 1.15
C HIS A 16 11.86 4.27 2.26
N PHE A 17 10.79 3.49 2.20
CA PHE A 17 9.72 3.50 3.19
C PHE A 17 10.23 3.16 4.59
N PHE A 18 11.01 2.07 4.75
CA PHE A 18 11.56 1.69 6.05
C PHE A 18 12.61 2.67 6.57
N ALA A 19 13.41 3.27 5.69
CA ALA A 19 14.34 4.32 6.08
C ALA A 19 13.60 5.53 6.68
N ALA A 20 12.47 5.93 6.10
CA ALA A 20 11.65 7.05 6.59
C ALA A 20 10.86 6.67 7.87
N ALA A 21 10.31 5.46 7.93
CA ALA A 21 9.61 4.95 9.12
C ALA A 21 10.53 4.92 10.34
N ASN A 22 11.82 4.65 10.14
CA ASN A 22 12.85 4.66 11.17
C ASN A 22 12.39 3.97 12.47
N VAL A 23 11.96 2.71 12.33
CA VAL A 23 11.43 1.91 13.45
C VAL A 23 12.49 1.74 14.53
N GLY A 24 12.19 2.20 15.74
CA GLY A 24 13.06 2.05 16.90
C GLY A 24 12.87 0.68 17.59
N PRO A 25 13.87 0.22 18.37
CA PRO A 25 13.82 -1.09 19.03
C PRO A 25 12.65 -1.26 20.00
N ASP A 26 12.21 -0.18 20.64
CA ASP A 26 11.14 -0.17 21.65
C ASP A 26 9.77 0.25 21.06
N ASP A 27 9.67 0.54 19.76
CA ASP A 27 8.46 1.06 19.15
C ASP A 27 7.32 0.02 19.19
N ARG A 28 6.13 0.47 19.57
CA ARG A 28 4.87 -0.23 19.32
C ARG A 28 4.29 0.30 18.03
N VAL A 29 4.33 -0.54 17.00
CA VAL A 29 4.00 -0.15 15.62
C VAL A 29 2.59 -0.60 15.26
N LEU A 30 1.80 0.30 14.69
CA LEU A 30 0.52 0.02 14.05
C LEU A 30 0.70 0.10 12.53
N ASP A 31 0.45 -0.99 11.82
CA ASP A 31 0.56 -1.08 10.36
C ASP A 31 -0.84 -1.14 9.73
N ILE A 32 -1.24 -0.08 9.03
CA ILE A 32 -2.57 0.10 8.45
C ILE A 32 -2.61 -0.40 7.00
N GLY A 33 -3.55 -1.33 6.72
CA GLY A 33 -3.66 -1.98 5.41
C GLY A 33 -2.47 -2.91 5.17
N CYS A 34 -2.15 -3.74 6.16
CA CYS A 34 -0.93 -4.54 6.19
C CYS A 34 -0.87 -5.66 5.14
N GLY A 35 -2.01 -6.01 4.51
CA GLY A 35 -2.09 -7.05 3.50
C GLY A 35 -1.55 -8.39 3.98
N THR A 36 -0.56 -8.94 3.28
CA THR A 36 0.11 -10.20 3.63
C THR A 36 1.17 -10.04 4.75
N GLY A 37 1.26 -8.86 5.37
CA GLY A 37 2.03 -8.61 6.58
C GLY A 37 3.53 -8.46 6.41
N GLN A 38 4.06 -8.20 5.21
CA GLN A 38 5.51 -8.00 5.02
C GLN A 38 6.01 -6.82 5.85
N THR A 39 5.38 -5.65 5.71
CA THR A 39 5.74 -4.44 6.45
C THR A 39 5.62 -4.62 7.96
N THR A 40 4.59 -5.32 8.41
CA THR A 40 4.39 -5.66 9.83
C THR A 40 5.51 -6.55 10.35
N ARG A 41 5.93 -7.60 9.58
CA ARG A 41 7.04 -8.48 9.97
C ARG A 41 8.37 -7.74 10.04
N GLU A 42 8.65 -6.87 9.08
CA GLU A 42 9.87 -6.07 9.07
C GLU A 42 9.90 -5.07 10.23
N ALA A 43 8.76 -4.41 10.51
CA ALA A 43 8.63 -3.53 11.66
C ALA A 43 8.84 -4.28 12.99
N ALA A 44 8.26 -5.48 13.15
CA ALA A 44 8.43 -6.29 14.35
C ALA A 44 9.88 -6.78 14.53
N ARG A 45 10.61 -7.08 13.44
CA ARG A 45 12.04 -7.42 13.51
C ARG A 45 12.91 -6.24 13.95
N ALA A 46 12.54 -5.01 13.55
CA ALA A 46 13.24 -3.80 13.97
C ALA A 46 12.89 -3.42 15.41
N ALA A 47 11.64 -3.58 15.82
CA ALA A 47 11.13 -3.27 17.16
C ALA A 47 11.37 -4.46 18.13
N VAL A 48 12.61 -4.86 18.34
CA VAL A 48 13.00 -6.09 19.07
C VAL A 48 12.50 -6.15 20.51
N ASP A 49 12.39 -5.00 21.18
CA ASP A 49 11.88 -4.82 22.54
C ASP A 49 10.45 -4.24 22.56
N GLY A 50 9.92 -3.92 21.37
CA GLY A 50 8.59 -3.40 21.13
C GLY A 50 7.65 -4.45 20.55
N SER A 51 6.76 -4.01 19.63
CA SER A 51 5.81 -4.90 18.96
C SER A 51 5.28 -4.28 17.66
N ALA A 52 4.73 -5.11 16.76
CA ALA A 52 3.99 -4.64 15.61
C ALA A 52 2.63 -5.32 15.50
N VAL A 53 1.60 -4.53 15.20
CA VAL A 53 0.25 -5.01 14.92
C VAL A 53 -0.17 -4.54 13.54
N GLY A 54 -0.41 -5.50 12.64
CA GLY A 54 -0.97 -5.24 11.32
C GLY A 54 -2.49 -5.32 11.33
N VAL A 55 -3.15 -4.34 10.73
CA VAL A 55 -4.60 -4.35 10.56
C VAL A 55 -4.97 -4.28 9.09
N ASP A 56 -5.98 -5.04 8.68
CA ASP A 56 -6.52 -5.06 7.33
C ASP A 56 -8.01 -5.40 7.36
N ILE A 57 -8.75 -5.00 6.33
CA ILE A 57 -10.16 -5.36 6.14
C ILE A 57 -10.35 -6.71 5.42
N SER A 58 -9.27 -7.30 4.91
CA SER A 58 -9.27 -8.55 4.15
C SER A 58 -8.83 -9.73 5.02
N GLU A 59 -9.78 -10.55 5.47
CA GLU A 59 -9.46 -11.78 6.22
C GLU A 59 -8.57 -12.73 5.41
N VAL A 60 -8.75 -12.81 4.09
CA VAL A 60 -7.93 -13.66 3.21
C VAL A 60 -6.44 -13.24 3.23
N MET A 61 -6.17 -11.92 3.23
CA MET A 61 -4.81 -11.39 3.36
C MET A 61 -4.23 -11.68 4.74
N LEU A 62 -5.02 -11.48 5.78
CA LEU A 62 -4.61 -11.72 7.17
C LEU A 62 -4.35 -13.19 7.49
N GLU A 63 -5.15 -14.12 6.95
CA GLU A 63 -4.87 -15.55 7.06
C GLU A 63 -3.52 -15.92 6.45
N ARG A 64 -3.18 -15.31 5.31
CA ARG A 64 -1.86 -15.49 4.68
C ARG A 64 -0.75 -14.85 5.52
N ALA A 65 -0.98 -13.65 6.04
CA ALA A 65 -0.02 -12.95 6.92
C ALA A 65 0.31 -13.77 8.17
N ARG A 66 -0.71 -14.32 8.83
CA ARG A 66 -0.55 -15.19 10.01
C ARG A 66 0.27 -16.45 9.68
N ARG A 67 -0.06 -17.17 8.59
CA ARG A 67 0.69 -18.37 8.16
C ARG A 67 2.15 -18.09 7.89
N ILE A 68 2.46 -17.04 7.12
CA ILE A 68 3.87 -16.67 6.85
C ILE A 68 4.59 -16.31 8.16
N SER A 69 3.90 -15.65 9.09
CA SER A 69 4.51 -15.22 10.35
C SER A 69 4.69 -16.36 11.35
N GLU A 70 3.87 -17.41 11.31
CA GLU A 70 4.06 -18.63 12.08
C GLU A 70 5.31 -19.40 11.64
N ASP A 71 5.59 -19.41 10.35
CA ASP A 71 6.73 -20.12 9.78
C ASP A 71 8.06 -19.35 9.93
N GLU A 72 8.05 -18.03 9.77
CA GLU A 72 9.26 -17.21 9.60
C GLU A 72 9.27 -15.93 10.46
N GLY A 73 8.19 -15.65 11.17
CA GLY A 73 7.97 -14.36 11.81
C GLY A 73 8.61 -14.22 13.20
N PRO A 74 8.81 -12.96 13.63
CA PRO A 74 9.16 -12.63 15.01
C PRO A 74 7.97 -12.90 15.95
N SER A 75 8.25 -13.11 17.25
CA SER A 75 7.21 -13.44 18.24
C SER A 75 6.40 -12.23 18.75
N ASN A 76 6.85 -11.01 18.47
CA ASN A 76 6.26 -9.74 18.90
C ASN A 76 5.34 -9.12 17.83
N ILE A 77 4.64 -9.96 17.04
CA ILE A 77 3.76 -9.56 15.95
C ILE A 77 2.31 -10.02 16.18
N GLY A 78 1.35 -9.21 15.74
CA GLY A 78 -0.07 -9.56 15.72
C GLY A 78 -0.77 -9.09 14.44
N PHE A 79 -1.92 -9.71 14.11
CA PHE A 79 -2.75 -9.33 12.97
C PHE A 79 -4.22 -9.30 13.37
N GLU A 80 -4.90 -8.20 13.06
CA GLU A 80 -6.30 -7.96 13.43
C GLU A 80 -7.14 -7.62 12.20
N LEU A 81 -8.31 -8.23 12.08
CA LEU A 81 -9.33 -7.86 11.10
C LEU A 81 -10.04 -6.60 11.60
N ALA A 82 -9.73 -5.45 11.00
CA ALA A 82 -10.29 -4.19 11.43
C ALA A 82 -10.33 -3.16 10.30
N ASP A 83 -11.39 -2.37 10.26
CA ASP A 83 -11.45 -1.12 9.52
C ASP A 83 -10.83 0.00 10.38
N ALA A 84 -9.65 0.46 10.00
CA ALA A 84 -8.91 1.47 10.77
C ALA A 84 -9.63 2.82 10.85
N GLN A 85 -10.62 3.09 9.98
CA GLN A 85 -11.43 4.30 10.06
C GLN A 85 -12.30 4.33 11.33
N VAL A 86 -12.82 3.17 11.75
CA VAL A 86 -13.83 3.08 12.82
C VAL A 86 -13.40 2.20 14.00
N ASN A 87 -12.34 1.41 13.83
CA ASN A 87 -11.89 0.51 14.89
C ASN A 87 -11.48 1.28 16.16
N PRO A 88 -11.99 0.92 17.35
CA PRO A 88 -11.68 1.61 18.59
C PRO A 88 -10.28 1.23 19.12
N PHE A 89 -9.23 1.59 18.40
CA PHE A 89 -7.87 1.38 18.89
C PHE A 89 -7.70 1.93 20.31
N PRO A 90 -6.98 1.23 21.19
CA PRO A 90 -6.65 1.77 22.51
C PRO A 90 -5.91 3.11 22.35
N PRO A 91 -6.34 4.17 23.06
CA PRO A 91 -5.71 5.48 22.93
C PRO A 91 -4.26 5.46 23.43
N THR A 92 -3.38 6.23 22.80
CA THR A 92 -1.96 6.40 23.19
C THR A 92 -1.16 5.09 23.30
N SER A 93 -1.53 4.08 22.50
CA SER A 93 -0.95 2.74 22.60
C SER A 93 0.19 2.47 21.62
N PHE A 94 0.37 3.35 20.62
CA PHE A 94 1.38 3.17 19.60
C PHE A 94 2.37 4.33 19.53
N ASP A 95 3.61 4.02 19.18
CA ASP A 95 4.71 4.96 19.02
C ASP A 95 4.84 5.40 17.56
N LEU A 96 4.50 4.50 16.65
CA LEU A 96 4.59 4.69 15.21
C LEU A 96 3.38 4.07 14.50
N CYS A 97 2.80 4.81 13.54
CA CYS A 97 1.85 4.26 12.58
C CYS A 97 2.50 4.22 11.19
N ILE A 98 2.51 3.05 10.58
CA ILE A 98 3.00 2.86 9.21
C ILE A 98 1.86 2.44 8.28
N SER A 99 2.03 2.70 6.98
CA SER A 99 1.16 2.16 5.94
C SER A 99 1.86 2.20 4.59
N ARG A 100 1.92 1.07 3.91
CA ARG A 100 2.40 0.98 2.53
C ARG A 100 1.20 0.81 1.60
N PHE A 101 0.74 1.93 1.01
CA PHE A 101 -0.40 2.03 0.08
C PHE A 101 -1.76 1.59 0.65
N GLY A 102 -1.91 1.46 1.97
CA GLY A 102 -3.17 1.05 2.59
C GLY A 102 -4.13 2.21 2.91
N VAL A 103 -3.59 3.37 3.32
CA VAL A 103 -4.41 4.51 3.83
C VAL A 103 -5.16 5.30 2.75
N MET A 104 -4.97 4.99 1.47
CA MET A 104 -5.61 5.68 0.34
C MET A 104 -7.09 5.30 0.12
N PHE A 105 -7.58 4.28 0.81
CA PHE A 105 -8.87 3.68 0.50
C PHE A 105 -9.98 4.00 1.51
N PHE A 106 -9.74 4.92 2.44
CA PHE A 106 -10.75 5.35 3.40
C PHE A 106 -11.90 6.10 2.73
N ASP A 107 -13.12 5.87 3.20
CA ASP A 107 -14.30 6.61 2.78
C ASP A 107 -14.31 8.04 3.37
N ASP A 108 -13.85 8.17 4.62
CA ASP A 108 -13.63 9.45 5.31
C ASP A 108 -12.18 9.48 5.85
N PRO A 109 -11.22 9.99 5.05
CA PRO A 109 -9.83 10.06 5.46
C PRO A 109 -9.60 10.86 6.74
N VAL A 110 -10.34 11.96 6.96
CA VAL A 110 -10.18 12.79 8.16
C VAL A 110 -10.62 12.03 9.41
N ALA A 111 -11.74 11.30 9.35
CA ALA A 111 -12.18 10.45 10.45
C ALA A 111 -11.15 9.35 10.75
N ALA A 112 -10.63 8.68 9.71
CA ALA A 112 -9.60 7.65 9.84
C ALA A 112 -8.31 8.20 10.46
N PHE A 113 -7.81 9.34 9.97
CA PHE A 113 -6.59 9.97 10.47
C PHE A 113 -6.75 10.47 11.92
N THR A 114 -7.93 10.98 12.27
CA THR A 114 -8.26 11.35 13.65
C THR A 114 -8.23 10.13 14.58
N ASN A 115 -8.79 9.01 14.15
CA ASN A 115 -8.75 7.75 14.90
C ASN A 115 -7.31 7.24 15.09
N ILE A 116 -6.48 7.29 14.04
CA ILE A 116 -5.06 6.94 14.08
C ILE A 116 -4.29 7.90 15.03
N ALA A 117 -4.53 9.21 14.92
CA ALA A 117 -3.92 10.19 15.82
C ALA A 117 -4.23 9.89 17.29
N ARG A 118 -5.47 9.49 17.62
CA ARG A 118 -5.86 9.09 18.98
C ARG A 118 -5.12 7.83 19.45
N ALA A 119 -4.87 6.88 18.55
CA ALA A 119 -4.15 5.64 18.85
C ALA A 119 -2.66 5.88 19.13
N LEU A 120 -2.04 6.85 18.48
CA LEU A 120 -0.66 7.25 18.71
C LEU A 120 -0.53 7.98 20.07
N ARG A 121 0.60 7.79 20.78
CA ARG A 121 0.93 8.59 21.97
C ARG A 121 1.33 10.03 21.58
N PRO A 122 1.33 11.00 22.52
CA PRO A 122 1.97 12.30 22.28
C PRO A 122 3.42 12.13 21.86
N GLY A 123 3.85 12.83 20.80
CA GLY A 123 5.14 12.66 20.14
C GLY A 123 5.23 11.43 19.22
N GLY A 124 4.17 10.63 19.11
CA GLY A 124 4.10 9.51 18.19
C GLY A 124 4.19 9.96 16.73
N ARG A 125 4.65 9.07 15.86
CA ARG A 125 4.99 9.36 14.46
C ARG A 125 4.07 8.60 13.50
N LEU A 126 3.94 9.11 12.29
CA LEU A 126 3.46 8.32 11.16
C LEU A 126 4.49 8.33 10.02
N ALA A 127 4.51 7.26 9.24
CA ALA A 127 5.21 7.18 7.97
C ALA A 127 4.34 6.36 6.99
N TRP A 128 3.87 7.01 5.94
CA TRP A 128 3.01 6.39 4.93
C TRP A 128 3.64 6.50 3.55
N LEU A 129 3.46 5.47 2.75
CA LEU A 129 3.78 5.46 1.33
C LEU A 129 2.47 5.51 0.55
N VAL A 130 2.29 6.51 -0.31
CA VAL A 130 1.08 6.73 -1.10
C VAL A 130 1.44 7.11 -2.54
N TRP A 131 0.59 6.79 -3.51
CA TRP A 131 0.84 7.16 -4.90
C TRP A 131 0.70 8.66 -5.13
N GLN A 132 1.53 9.22 -6.02
CA GLN A 132 1.30 10.51 -6.66
C GLN A 132 0.14 10.40 -7.66
N GLY A 133 -0.17 11.49 -8.39
CA GLY A 133 -1.27 11.53 -9.35
C GLY A 133 -1.22 10.42 -10.40
N HIS A 134 -2.38 10.07 -10.93
CA HIS A 134 -2.53 9.07 -12.00
C HIS A 134 -1.60 9.36 -13.19
N ASP A 135 -1.47 10.62 -13.56
CA ASP A 135 -0.60 11.11 -14.65
C ASP A 135 0.90 10.98 -14.39
N ARG A 136 1.28 10.67 -13.16
CA ARG A 136 2.66 10.43 -12.73
C ARG A 136 2.99 8.94 -12.60
N ASN A 137 2.03 8.06 -12.88
CA ASN A 137 2.12 6.62 -12.73
C ASN A 137 1.79 5.92 -14.04
N GLU A 138 2.84 5.53 -14.78
CA GLU A 138 2.70 4.88 -16.11
C GLU A 138 1.84 3.62 -16.03
N TRP A 139 2.07 2.76 -15.01
CA TRP A 139 1.29 1.54 -14.81
C TRP A 139 -0.22 1.82 -14.76
N ALA A 140 -0.62 2.91 -14.10
CA ALA A 140 -2.03 3.26 -13.95
C ALA A 140 -2.64 3.73 -15.28
N SER A 141 -1.90 4.58 -16.03
CA SER A 141 -2.33 5.08 -17.32
C SER A 141 -2.47 3.94 -18.35
N VAL A 142 -1.44 3.09 -18.42
CA VAL A 142 -1.39 1.95 -19.34
C VAL A 142 -2.51 0.94 -19.06
N PHE A 143 -2.71 0.58 -17.79
CA PHE A 143 -3.77 -0.37 -17.43
C PHE A 143 -5.16 0.23 -17.58
N SER A 144 -5.36 1.51 -17.31
CA SER A 144 -6.62 2.20 -17.57
C SER A 144 -6.97 2.18 -19.06
N ASP A 145 -5.98 2.38 -19.94
CA ASP A 145 -6.15 2.34 -21.40
C ASP A 145 -6.49 0.93 -21.92
N VAL A 146 -5.83 -0.11 -21.36
CA VAL A 146 -6.12 -1.51 -21.70
C VAL A 146 -7.52 -1.90 -21.28
N LEU A 147 -7.90 -1.48 -20.09
CA LEU A 147 -9.18 -1.82 -19.48
C LEU A 147 -10.32 -0.92 -19.97
N ALA A 148 -10.06 0.11 -20.80
CA ALA A 148 -11.01 1.17 -21.12
C ALA A 148 -11.75 1.67 -19.85
N ALA A 149 -11.06 1.60 -18.71
CA ALA A 149 -11.63 1.88 -17.41
C ALA A 149 -11.65 3.38 -17.19
N THR A 150 -12.77 3.88 -16.67
CA THR A 150 -12.86 5.26 -16.22
C THR A 150 -11.90 5.45 -15.04
N ILE A 151 -11.09 6.50 -15.07
CA ILE A 151 -10.24 6.91 -13.94
C ILE A 151 -11.12 7.00 -12.68
N PRO A 152 -10.70 6.39 -11.55
CA PRO A 152 -11.49 6.46 -10.32
C PRO A 152 -11.85 7.89 -9.94
N THR A 153 -13.04 8.08 -9.39
CA THR A 153 -13.54 9.38 -8.95
C THR A 153 -12.53 10.05 -8.01
N PRO A 154 -12.21 11.34 -8.18
CA PRO A 154 -11.36 12.06 -7.26
C PRO A 154 -11.80 11.90 -5.80
N GLY A 155 -10.85 11.66 -4.90
CA GLY A 155 -11.10 11.54 -3.46
C GLY A 155 -11.31 10.12 -2.93
N ARG A 156 -11.29 9.09 -3.80
CA ARG A 156 -11.33 7.68 -3.39
C ARG A 156 -10.43 6.81 -4.28
N GLY A 157 -9.77 5.83 -3.69
CA GLY A 157 -8.91 4.89 -4.42
C GLY A 157 -7.43 5.28 -4.38
N PRO A 158 -6.59 4.66 -5.23
CA PRO A 158 -5.14 4.71 -5.11
C PRO A 158 -4.53 6.12 -5.19
N PHE A 159 -5.24 7.09 -5.75
CA PHE A 159 -4.75 8.47 -5.92
C PHE A 159 -5.45 9.48 -5.00
N SER A 160 -6.20 9.03 -3.99
CA SER A 160 -6.95 9.92 -3.07
C SER A 160 -6.06 10.86 -2.25
N LEU A 161 -4.81 10.47 -1.99
CA LEU A 161 -3.82 11.23 -1.23
C LEU A 161 -2.67 11.76 -2.11
N ALA A 162 -2.88 11.85 -3.42
CA ALA A 162 -1.86 12.24 -4.38
C ALA A 162 -1.45 13.71 -4.30
N ASP A 163 -2.37 14.59 -3.93
CA ASP A 163 -2.13 16.03 -3.79
C ASP A 163 -1.58 16.35 -2.40
N PRO A 164 -0.30 16.80 -2.27
CA PRO A 164 0.28 17.11 -0.98
C PRO A 164 -0.47 18.16 -0.19
N VAL A 165 -1.01 19.21 -0.85
CA VAL A 165 -1.73 20.30 -0.18
C VAL A 165 -3.04 19.80 0.44
N VAL A 166 -3.77 18.96 -0.28
CA VAL A 166 -5.01 18.36 0.21
C VAL A 166 -4.73 17.39 1.34
N THR A 167 -3.72 16.53 1.18
CA THR A 167 -3.33 15.53 2.18
C THR A 167 -2.80 16.17 3.45
N GLU A 168 -1.96 17.22 3.34
CA GLU A 168 -1.50 18.03 4.48
C GLU A 168 -2.68 18.64 5.25
N SER A 169 -3.65 19.22 4.54
CA SER A 169 -4.86 19.79 5.16
C SER A 169 -5.68 18.75 5.93
N MET A 170 -5.82 17.52 5.37
CA MET A 170 -6.52 16.42 6.06
C MET A 170 -5.78 15.99 7.33
N LEU A 171 -4.46 15.82 7.26
CA LEU A 171 -3.60 15.45 8.39
C LEU A 171 -3.61 16.51 9.48
N ALA A 172 -3.48 17.79 9.11
CA ALA A 172 -3.54 18.91 10.05
C ALA A 172 -4.92 18.98 10.74
N THR A 173 -6.02 18.75 10.00
CA THR A 173 -7.39 18.68 10.56
C THR A 173 -7.53 17.53 11.55
N ALA A 174 -6.85 16.40 11.31
CA ALA A 174 -6.81 15.26 12.22
C ALA A 174 -5.88 15.47 13.43
N GLY A 175 -5.17 16.60 13.51
CA GLY A 175 -4.33 17.00 14.64
C GLY A 175 -2.85 16.62 14.50
N PHE A 176 -2.38 16.26 13.33
CA PHE A 176 -0.96 16.04 13.07
C PHE A 176 -0.22 17.35 12.81
N VAL A 177 1.07 17.36 13.12
CA VAL A 177 2.02 18.45 12.91
C VAL A 177 3.30 17.92 12.26
N ASP A 178 4.23 18.80 11.86
CA ASP A 178 5.51 18.43 11.22
C ASP A 178 5.29 17.51 10.02
N ILE A 179 4.32 17.88 9.17
CA ILE A 179 3.93 17.08 7.99
C ILE A 179 4.93 17.34 6.87
N ASP A 180 5.56 16.29 6.36
CA ASP A 180 6.54 16.36 5.28
C ASP A 180 6.23 15.35 4.18
N PHE A 181 6.62 15.69 2.93
CA PHE A 181 6.45 14.86 1.74
C PHE A 181 7.79 14.68 1.04
N THR A 182 8.26 13.45 0.96
CA THR A 182 9.46 13.08 0.19
C THR A 182 9.04 12.32 -1.07
N GLU A 183 9.48 12.82 -2.23
CA GLU A 183 9.21 12.16 -3.52
C GLU A 183 10.04 10.88 -3.66
N ILE A 184 9.40 9.80 -4.14
CA ILE A 184 10.03 8.55 -4.52
C ILE A 184 9.81 8.32 -6.00
N ASP A 185 10.93 8.13 -6.70
CA ASP A 185 11.03 7.87 -8.13
C ASP A 185 11.61 6.46 -8.33
N GLU A 186 10.76 5.46 -8.15
CA GLU A 186 11.12 4.05 -8.32
C GLU A 186 10.08 3.34 -9.17
N PRO A 187 10.48 2.47 -10.11
CA PRO A 187 9.52 1.73 -10.90
C PRO A 187 8.86 0.59 -10.10
N VAL A 188 7.65 0.21 -10.52
CA VAL A 188 6.97 -1.01 -10.05
C VAL A 188 7.38 -2.22 -10.89
N TYR A 189 7.49 -3.38 -10.24
CA TYR A 189 7.93 -4.62 -10.85
C TYR A 189 6.79 -5.62 -10.98
N TYR A 190 6.60 -6.20 -12.17
CA TYR A 190 5.51 -7.13 -12.43
C TYR A 190 5.94 -8.59 -12.62
N GLY A 191 7.19 -8.84 -12.96
CA GLY A 191 7.70 -10.21 -13.14
C GLY A 191 9.06 -10.29 -13.83
N PRO A 192 9.70 -11.46 -13.81
CA PRO A 192 11.01 -11.65 -14.45
C PRO A 192 10.95 -11.61 -15.99
N ASP A 193 9.78 -11.88 -16.56
CA ASP A 193 9.48 -11.81 -17.97
C ASP A 193 8.03 -11.45 -18.22
N SER A 194 7.65 -11.16 -19.47
CA SER A 194 6.30 -10.73 -19.84
C SER A 194 5.22 -11.79 -19.57
N GLY A 195 5.57 -13.08 -19.63
CA GLY A 195 4.65 -14.18 -19.33
C GLY A 195 4.32 -14.21 -17.82
N ALA A 196 5.34 -14.19 -16.98
CA ALA A 196 5.18 -14.14 -15.52
C ALA A 196 4.46 -12.86 -15.07
N ALA A 197 4.78 -11.71 -15.68
CA ALA A 197 4.09 -10.44 -15.42
C ALA A 197 2.61 -10.52 -15.77
N TYR A 198 2.26 -11.12 -16.90
CA TYR A 198 0.88 -11.34 -17.32
C TYR A 198 0.11 -12.22 -16.34
N ASP A 199 0.70 -13.36 -15.92
CA ASP A 199 0.08 -14.26 -14.96
C ASP A 199 -0.11 -13.61 -13.58
N ASN A 200 0.84 -12.76 -13.16
CA ASN A 200 0.74 -12.01 -11.91
C ASN A 200 -0.40 -10.98 -11.98
N LEU A 201 -0.50 -10.21 -13.06
CA LEU A 201 -1.57 -9.22 -13.24
C LEU A 201 -2.97 -9.84 -13.27
N LEU A 202 -3.12 -11.05 -13.80
CA LEU A 202 -4.40 -11.78 -13.76
C LEU A 202 -4.83 -12.17 -12.33
N ARG A 203 -3.96 -12.06 -11.32
CA ARG A 203 -4.29 -12.26 -9.91
C ARG A 203 -4.88 -11.02 -9.24
N LEU A 204 -4.76 -9.85 -9.88
CA LEU A 204 -5.45 -8.64 -9.43
C LEU A 204 -6.96 -8.81 -9.59
N THR A 205 -7.68 -8.77 -8.49
CA THR A 205 -9.14 -9.01 -8.46
C THR A 205 -9.89 -8.05 -9.39
N GLY A 206 -9.50 -6.78 -9.42
CA GLY A 206 -10.12 -5.77 -10.31
C GLY A 206 -9.91 -6.07 -11.79
N PHE A 207 -8.73 -6.57 -12.17
CA PHE A 207 -8.40 -6.91 -13.56
C PHE A 207 -9.22 -8.12 -14.05
N THR A 208 -9.28 -9.17 -13.26
CA THR A 208 -10.03 -10.38 -13.59
C THR A 208 -11.53 -10.11 -13.67
N ALA A 209 -12.08 -9.32 -12.74
CA ALA A 209 -13.48 -8.93 -12.75
C ALA A 209 -13.82 -8.12 -14.01
N PHE A 210 -12.99 -7.15 -14.37
CA PHE A 210 -13.16 -6.37 -15.57
C PHE A 210 -13.17 -7.24 -16.85
N LEU A 211 -12.19 -8.16 -16.99
CA LEU A 211 -12.16 -9.07 -18.13
C LEU A 211 -13.40 -9.97 -18.22
N ALA A 212 -14.00 -10.32 -17.07
CA ALA A 212 -15.21 -11.14 -17.02
C ALA A 212 -16.47 -10.38 -17.48
N ASP A 213 -16.48 -9.04 -17.33
CA ASP A 213 -17.58 -8.17 -17.75
C ASP A 213 -17.56 -7.85 -19.25
N LEU A 214 -16.42 -8.10 -19.93
CA LEU A 214 -16.29 -7.91 -21.38
C LEU A 214 -16.89 -9.08 -22.17
N GLY A 215 -17.31 -8.78 -23.41
CA GLY A 215 -17.62 -9.82 -24.39
C GLY A 215 -16.37 -10.66 -24.76
N PRO A 216 -16.54 -11.92 -25.23
CA PRO A 216 -15.39 -12.81 -25.48
C PRO A 216 -14.33 -12.22 -26.42
N THR A 217 -14.76 -11.50 -27.46
CA THR A 217 -13.87 -10.86 -28.44
C THR A 217 -13.11 -9.69 -27.83
N GLU A 218 -13.80 -8.84 -27.06
CA GLU A 218 -13.20 -7.68 -26.38
C GLU A 218 -12.22 -8.11 -25.28
N ALA A 219 -12.57 -9.14 -24.52
CA ALA A 219 -11.70 -9.72 -23.51
C ALA A 219 -10.40 -10.27 -24.13
N GLU A 220 -10.47 -10.93 -25.30
CA GLU A 220 -9.26 -11.44 -25.96
C GLU A 220 -8.43 -10.31 -26.58
N GLN A 221 -9.05 -9.26 -27.08
CA GLN A 221 -8.35 -8.06 -27.53
C GLN A 221 -7.60 -7.38 -26.37
N ALA A 222 -8.26 -7.23 -25.22
CA ALA A 222 -7.62 -6.67 -24.02
C ALA A 222 -6.43 -7.52 -23.53
N ARG A 223 -6.58 -8.85 -23.52
CA ARG A 223 -5.48 -9.77 -23.19
C ARG A 223 -4.32 -9.68 -24.16
N THR A 224 -4.60 -9.61 -25.46
CA THR A 224 -3.56 -9.49 -26.49
C THR A 224 -2.79 -8.18 -26.31
N ARG A 225 -3.51 -7.06 -26.19
CA ARG A 225 -2.91 -5.74 -25.97
C ARG A 225 -2.06 -5.71 -24.68
N LEU A 226 -2.54 -6.32 -23.59
CA LEU A 226 -1.77 -6.41 -22.36
C LEU A 226 -0.45 -7.17 -22.56
N ARG A 227 -0.48 -8.32 -23.27
CA ARG A 227 0.75 -9.09 -23.54
C ARG A 227 1.76 -8.29 -24.37
N GLU A 228 1.30 -7.55 -25.38
CA GLU A 228 2.16 -6.67 -26.19
C GLU A 228 2.82 -5.61 -25.32
N ILE A 229 2.06 -4.91 -24.49
CA ILE A 229 2.57 -3.88 -23.60
C ILE A 229 3.61 -4.45 -22.61
N LEU A 230 3.32 -5.61 -22.01
CA LEU A 230 4.26 -6.25 -21.09
C LEU A 230 5.54 -6.69 -21.78
N ALA A 231 5.47 -7.12 -23.03
CA ALA A 231 6.64 -7.46 -23.84
C ALA A 231 7.48 -6.22 -24.18
N ASP A 232 6.84 -5.08 -24.47
CA ASP A 232 7.53 -3.82 -24.74
C ASP A 232 8.24 -3.23 -23.50
N HIS A 233 7.76 -3.57 -22.29
CA HIS A 233 8.34 -3.14 -21.01
C HIS A 233 9.32 -4.17 -20.42
N GLN A 234 9.59 -5.25 -21.13
CA GLN A 234 10.53 -6.26 -20.68
C GLN A 234 11.98 -5.82 -20.89
N THR A 235 12.76 -5.87 -19.82
CA THR A 235 14.21 -5.64 -19.82
C THR A 235 14.95 -6.92 -19.42
N ASP A 236 16.28 -6.89 -19.40
CA ASP A 236 17.11 -8.01 -18.91
C ASP A 236 16.87 -8.34 -17.42
N SER A 237 16.34 -7.37 -16.64
CA SER A 237 16.07 -7.51 -15.20
C SER A 237 14.60 -7.78 -14.86
N GLY A 238 13.72 -7.82 -15.86
CA GLY A 238 12.28 -8.05 -15.71
C GLY A 238 11.40 -6.98 -16.34
N VAL A 239 10.11 -7.02 -16.03
CA VAL A 239 9.09 -6.10 -16.52
C VAL A 239 8.82 -5.01 -15.49
N TYR A 240 9.01 -3.75 -15.88
CA TYR A 240 8.86 -2.58 -15.02
C TYR A 240 8.01 -1.51 -15.69
N PHE A 241 7.32 -0.73 -14.85
CA PHE A 241 6.62 0.50 -15.25
C PHE A 241 7.05 1.64 -14.36
N GLU A 242 7.20 2.83 -14.93
CA GLU A 242 7.52 4.04 -14.18
C GLU A 242 6.42 4.35 -13.16
N SER A 243 6.85 4.76 -11.97
CA SER A 243 5.92 5.16 -10.92
C SER A 243 6.49 6.27 -10.03
N ARG A 244 5.58 7.01 -9.40
CA ARG A 244 5.88 8.08 -8.46
C ARG A 244 5.02 7.93 -7.22
N ALA A 245 5.67 8.02 -6.08
CA ALA A 245 5.02 7.95 -4.78
C ALA A 245 5.47 9.09 -3.88
N TRP A 246 4.69 9.35 -2.83
CA TRP A 246 5.07 10.17 -1.71
C TRP A 246 5.35 9.30 -0.49
N ILE A 247 6.47 9.53 0.20
CA ILE A 247 6.57 9.19 1.61
C ILE A 247 6.05 10.39 2.38
N VAL A 248 5.02 10.17 3.17
CA VAL A 248 4.39 11.18 4.04
C VAL A 248 4.78 10.87 5.46
N THR A 249 5.42 11.81 6.14
CA THR A 249 5.72 11.70 7.56
C THR A 249 5.04 12.80 8.34
N ALA A 250 4.65 12.52 9.59
CA ALA A 250 4.08 13.52 10.49
C ALA A 250 4.23 13.10 11.96
N ARG A 251 3.87 14.00 12.87
CA ARG A 251 3.89 13.75 14.33
C ARG A 251 2.54 14.09 14.95
N ARG A 252 2.18 13.32 15.97
CA ARG A 252 1.17 13.72 16.93
C ARG A 252 1.81 14.64 17.98
N PRO A 253 1.28 15.88 18.24
CA PRO A 253 1.79 16.78 19.27
C PRO A 253 1.64 16.22 20.67
#